data_7d68cc6c6a130806ffc1f4607641b900
#
_entry.id   7d68cc6c6a130806ffc1f4607641b900
#
_cell.length_a   1.000
_cell.length_b   1.000
_cell.length_c   1.000
_cell.angle_alpha   90.00
_cell.angle_beta   90.00
_cell.angle_gamma   90.00
#
_symmetry.space_group_name_H-M   'P 1'
#
loop_
_entity.id
_entity.type
_entity.pdbx_description
1 polymer ?
#
loop_
_entity_poly.entity_id
_entity_poly.type
_entity_poly.pdbx_seq_one_letter_code
_entity_poly.pdbx_strand_id
1 'polypeptide(L)' 'MDNEKLISLVEKYDFLYNKKSSQYKNVDKKRQTWEAIGKQLNSTGIS' A
#
# COMPACT_ATOMS: atom_id res chain seq x y z
N MET A 1 1.35 16.59 -5.67
CA MET A 1 0.78 15.71 -5.21
C MET A 1 0.96 14.47 -5.81
N ASP A 2 1.27 13.43 -5.18
CA ASP A 2 1.60 12.24 -5.77
C ASP A 2 0.52 11.21 -5.64
N ASN A 3 -0.66 11.55 -6.03
CA ASN A 3 -1.74 10.59 -6.03
C ASN A 3 -1.44 9.42 -6.96
N GLU A 4 -0.80 9.71 -8.07
CA GLU A 4 -0.46 8.65 -9.01
C GLU A 4 0.50 7.66 -8.39
N LYS A 5 1.43 8.16 -7.61
CA LYS A 5 2.38 7.27 -6.98
C LYS A 5 1.69 6.38 -5.95
N LEU A 6 0.80 6.96 -5.18
CA LEU A 6 0.05 6.19 -4.20
C LEU A 6 -0.80 5.13 -4.90
N ILE A 7 -1.46 5.50 -5.96
CA ILE A 7 -2.29 4.56 -6.70
C ILE A 7 -1.44 3.42 -7.25
N SER A 8 -0.28 3.73 -7.78
CA SER A 8 0.60 2.69 -8.31
C SER A 8 1.02 1.72 -7.21
N LEU A 9 1.34 2.24 -6.05
CA LEU A 9 1.74 1.37 -4.95
C LEU A 9 0.60 0.50 -4.48
N VAL A 10 -0.60 1.06 -4.40
CA VAL A 10 -1.75 0.29 -3.98
C VAL A 10 -2.09 -0.77 -5.01
N GLU A 11 -1.98 -0.44 -6.28
CA GLU A 11 -2.27 -1.42 -7.32
C GLU A 11 -1.31 -2.59 -7.29
N LYS A 12 -0.07 -2.34 -6.83
CA LYS A 12 0.83 -3.44 -6.73
C LYS A 12 0.37 -4.42 -5.69
N TYR A 13 -0.35 -3.98 -4.68
CA TYR A 13 -0.79 -4.82 -3.59
C TYR A 13 -2.31 -4.88 -3.60
N ASP A 14 -2.85 -5.59 -4.58
CA ASP A 14 -4.29 -5.62 -4.77
C ASP A 14 -5.04 -6.16 -3.56
N PHE A 15 -4.39 -6.95 -2.74
CA PHE A 15 -5.07 -7.49 -1.57
C PHE A 15 -5.44 -6.39 -0.56
N LEU A 16 -4.96 -5.17 -0.76
CA LEU A 16 -5.33 -4.08 0.12
C LEU A 16 -6.77 -3.63 -0.12
N TYR A 17 -7.27 -3.84 -1.32
CA TYR A 17 -8.61 -3.39 -1.65
C TYR A 17 -9.48 -4.45 -2.31
N ASN A 18 -8.89 -5.49 -2.84
CA ASN A 18 -9.64 -6.51 -3.58
C ASN A 18 -10.14 -7.58 -2.61
N LYS A 19 -11.41 -7.55 -2.32
CA LYS A 19 -11.98 -8.49 -1.36
C LYS A 19 -11.88 -9.94 -1.82
N LYS A 20 -11.67 -10.14 -3.11
CA LYS A 20 -11.55 -11.50 -3.63
C LYS A 20 -10.15 -12.06 -3.47
N SER A 21 -9.20 -11.22 -3.12
CA SER A 21 -7.84 -11.68 -2.95
C SER A 21 -7.74 -12.58 -1.72
N SER A 22 -7.00 -13.65 -1.84
CA SER A 22 -6.83 -14.56 -0.71
C SER A 22 -6.10 -13.89 0.45
N GLN A 23 -5.32 -12.86 0.16
CA GLN A 23 -4.59 -12.16 1.21
C GLN A 23 -5.40 -11.04 1.84
N TYR A 24 -6.57 -10.77 1.31
CA TYR A 24 -7.35 -9.65 1.82
C TYR A 24 -7.70 -9.82 3.30
N LYS A 25 -7.89 -11.06 3.73
CA LYS A 25 -8.26 -11.32 5.11
C LYS A 25 -7.06 -11.28 6.05
N ASN A 26 -5.87 -11.21 5.52
CA ASN A 26 -4.68 -11.21 6.36
C ASN A 26 -4.42 -9.81 6.86
N VAL A 27 -4.93 -9.51 8.03
CA VAL A 27 -4.82 -8.16 8.60
C VAL A 27 -3.37 -7.79 8.86
N ASP A 28 -2.58 -8.74 9.33
CA ASP A 28 -1.17 -8.45 9.62
C ASP A 28 -0.44 -8.05 8.35
N LYS A 29 -0.67 -8.77 7.28
CA LYS A 29 0.00 -8.46 6.03
C LYS A 29 -0.45 -7.12 5.49
N LYS A 30 -1.73 -6.83 5.60
CA LYS A 30 -2.24 -5.54 5.14
C LYS A 30 -1.60 -4.41 5.93
N ARG A 31 -1.48 -4.57 7.23
CA ARG A 31 -0.87 -3.54 8.06
C ARG A 31 0.58 -3.31 7.65
N GLN A 32 1.34 -4.39 7.51
CA GLN A 32 2.75 -4.26 7.14
C GLN A 32 2.89 -3.58 5.79
N THR A 33 2.01 -3.93 4.86
CA THR A 33 2.07 -3.35 3.54
C THR A 33 1.76 -1.86 3.59
N TRP A 34 0.75 -1.47 4.36
CA TRP A 34 0.43 -0.06 4.49
C TRP A 34 1.56 0.73 5.11
N GLU A 35 2.25 0.13 6.07
CA GLU A 35 3.40 0.78 6.67
C GLU A 35 4.51 0.97 5.65
N ALA A 36 4.73 -0.03 4.83
CA ALA A 36 5.75 0.07 3.80
C ALA A 36 5.40 1.17 2.79
N ILE A 37 4.13 1.24 2.41
CA ILE A 37 3.70 2.27 1.49
C ILE A 37 3.91 3.65 2.11
N GLY A 38 3.54 3.79 3.37
CA GLY A 38 3.73 5.05 4.06
C GLY A 38 5.18 5.48 4.11
N LYS A 39 6.07 4.53 4.37
CA LYS A 39 7.48 4.83 4.41
C LYS A 39 8.00 5.29 3.06
N GLN A 40 7.55 4.62 2.00
CA GLN A 40 7.99 4.99 0.67
C GLN A 40 7.52 6.40 0.32
N LEU A 41 6.30 6.73 0.67
CA LEU A 41 5.79 8.05 0.37
C LEU A 41 6.51 9.12 1.18
N ASN A 42 6.83 8.79 2.42
CA ASN A 42 7.52 9.76 3.25
C ASN A 42 8.94 9.98 2.81
N SER A 43 9.61 8.95 2.40
CA SER A 43 11.02 9.09 2.08
C SER A 43 11.25 9.85 0.79
N THR A 44 10.20 10.03 0.00
CA THR A 44 10.45 10.73 -1.22
C THR A 44 10.33 12.20 -1.05
N GLY A 45 9.81 12.70 -0.11
CA GLY A 45 9.65 14.06 -0.09
C GLY A 45 10.39 14.75 0.89
N ILE A 46 10.63 14.28 1.90
CA ILE A 46 11.11 14.99 2.78
C ILE A 46 12.14 14.86 3.13
N SER A 47 12.59 14.86 3.09
CA SER A 47 13.62 14.90 3.47
C SER A 47 13.81 15.08 4.70
#